data_f9a697d6b6a9256128e4ade21c25d622
#
_entry.id   f9a697d6b6a9256128e4ade21c25d622
#
_cell.length_a   1.000
_cell.length_b   1.000
_cell.length_c   1.000
_cell.angle_alpha   90.00
_cell.angle_beta   90.00
_cell.angle_gamma   90.00
#
_symmetry.space_group_name_H-M   'P 1'
#
loop_
_entity.id
_entity.type
_entity.pdbx_description
1 polymer ?
#
loop_
_entity_poly.entity_id
_entity_poly.type
_entity_poly.pdbx_seq_one_letter_code
_entity_poly.pdbx_strand_id
1 'polypeptide(L)'
;LCGATVPDDRPIDGVDQTDFLLGRQEKSNREGFLYYIKNELRAVKWRHWKMHFIWEVECNDGPKHLEAPYLFNLISDPKEMTNVMMKANWVRNIVMGMIHEFRQSLRENPPTPPGTADP
;
A
#
# COMPACT_ATOMS: atom_id res chain seq x y z
N LEU A 1 5.45 2.13 -23.16
CA LEU A 1 6.80 2.21 -23.78
C LEU A 1 7.00 1.14 -24.84
N CYS A 2 6.52 -0.09 -24.61
CA CYS A 2 6.70 -1.20 -25.55
C CYS A 2 5.63 -1.29 -26.66
N GLY A 3 4.65 -0.39 -26.70
CA GLY A 3 3.53 -0.40 -27.65
C GLY A 3 2.52 -1.52 -27.44
N ALA A 4 2.62 -2.27 -26.35
CA ALA A 4 1.63 -3.30 -26.01
C ALA A 4 0.35 -2.67 -25.45
N THR A 5 -0.79 -3.29 -25.77
CA THR A 5 -2.08 -2.91 -25.19
C THR A 5 -2.20 -3.49 -23.78
N VAL A 6 -2.62 -2.66 -22.83
CA VAL A 6 -2.90 -3.14 -21.46
C VAL A 6 -4.18 -3.98 -21.52
N PRO A 7 -4.19 -5.22 -20.94
CA PRO A 7 -5.41 -6.00 -20.85
C PRO A 7 -6.52 -5.27 -20.09
N ASP A 8 -7.75 -5.41 -20.54
CA ASP A 8 -8.95 -4.83 -19.91
C ASP A 8 -9.90 -5.89 -19.33
N ASP A 9 -9.51 -7.16 -19.41
CA ASP A 9 -10.24 -8.33 -18.95
C ASP A 9 -10.15 -8.59 -17.44
N ARG A 10 -9.24 -7.88 -16.77
CA ARG A 10 -8.98 -8.02 -15.33
C ARG A 10 -8.46 -6.71 -14.73
N PRO A 11 -8.71 -6.44 -13.42
CA PRO A 11 -8.09 -5.32 -12.73
C PRO A 11 -6.57 -5.53 -12.62
N ILE A 12 -5.81 -4.47 -12.87
CA ILE A 12 -4.36 -4.47 -12.80
C ILE A 12 -3.92 -3.50 -11.70
N ASP A 13 -3.08 -3.97 -10.77
CA ASP A 13 -2.48 -3.13 -9.72
C ASP A 13 -1.45 -2.13 -10.27
N GLY A 14 -0.99 -2.34 -11.49
CA GLY A 14 -0.08 -1.44 -12.17
C GLY A 14 -0.71 -0.07 -12.42
N VAL A 15 0.07 1.00 -12.25
CA VAL A 15 -0.29 2.36 -12.70
C VAL A 15 0.67 2.81 -13.78
N ASP A 16 0.15 3.47 -14.79
CA ASP A 16 1.00 4.01 -15.86
C ASP A 16 1.99 5.02 -15.28
N GLN A 17 3.27 4.76 -15.47
CA GLN A 17 4.39 5.58 -15.03
C GLN A 17 5.15 6.18 -16.21
N THR A 18 4.62 6.10 -17.42
CA THR A 18 5.31 6.49 -18.66
C THR A 18 5.82 7.92 -18.58
N ASP A 19 4.96 8.86 -18.23
CA ASP A 19 5.34 10.28 -18.20
C ASP A 19 6.33 10.59 -17.08
N PHE A 20 6.21 9.92 -15.94
CA PHE A 20 7.20 10.02 -14.86
C PHE A 20 8.57 9.49 -15.29
N LEU A 21 8.62 8.31 -15.91
CA LEU A 21 9.86 7.69 -16.36
C LEU A 21 10.53 8.45 -17.50
N LEU A 22 9.75 9.13 -18.35
CA LEU A 22 10.26 9.97 -19.43
C LEU A 22 10.59 11.41 -19.00
N GLY A 23 10.45 11.74 -17.71
CA GLY A 23 10.73 13.08 -17.18
C GLY A 23 9.71 14.15 -17.61
N ARG A 24 8.52 13.75 -18.06
CA ARG A 24 7.45 14.68 -18.46
C ARG A 24 6.61 15.16 -17.27
N GLN A 25 6.71 14.48 -16.14
CA GLN A 25 6.09 14.86 -14.87
C GLN A 25 7.05 14.59 -13.71
N GLU A 26 6.96 15.38 -12.65
CA GLU A 26 7.86 15.29 -11.49
C GLU A 26 7.47 14.21 -10.49
N LYS A 27 6.20 13.79 -10.47
CA LYS A 27 5.67 12.86 -9.45
C LYS A 27 5.15 11.59 -10.11
N SER A 28 5.36 10.48 -9.41
CA SER A 28 4.77 9.20 -9.75
C SER A 28 3.23 9.25 -9.69
N ASN A 29 2.56 8.56 -10.60
CA ASN A 29 1.10 8.40 -10.58
C ASN A 29 0.63 7.49 -9.43
N ARG A 30 1.56 6.75 -8.81
CA ARG A 30 1.23 5.92 -7.65
C ARG A 30 1.32 6.76 -6.36
N GLU A 31 0.19 7.04 -5.76
CA GLU A 31 0.13 7.78 -4.48
C GLU A 31 0.44 6.92 -3.26
N GLY A 32 0.27 5.62 -3.37
CA GLY A 32 0.53 4.72 -2.26
C GLY A 32 0.26 3.26 -2.60
N PHE A 33 0.41 2.41 -1.61
CA PHE A 33 0.05 0.99 -1.72
C PHE A 33 -0.02 0.32 -0.34
N LEU A 34 -0.62 -0.88 -0.33
CA LEU A 34 -0.83 -1.68 0.86
C LEU A 34 0.25 -2.77 0.97
N TYR A 35 0.79 -2.95 2.17
CA TYR A 35 1.77 -3.99 2.47
C TYR A 35 1.08 -5.16 3.13
N TYR A 36 1.11 -6.30 2.46
CA TYR A 36 0.62 -7.57 3.00
C TYR A 36 1.77 -8.54 3.24
N ILE A 37 1.70 -9.28 4.34
CA ILE A 37 2.51 -10.48 4.54
C ILE A 37 1.53 -11.62 4.68
N LYS A 38 1.59 -12.59 3.77
CA LYS A 38 0.54 -13.60 3.59
C LYS A 38 -0.80 -12.88 3.33
N ASN A 39 -1.81 -13.13 4.15
CA ASN A 39 -3.13 -12.52 4.03
C ASN A 39 -3.39 -11.41 5.06
N GLU A 40 -2.34 -10.96 5.78
CA GLU A 40 -2.45 -9.93 6.81
C GLU A 40 -1.96 -8.58 6.31
N LEU A 41 -2.81 -7.55 6.43
CA LEU A 41 -2.43 -6.18 6.17
C LEU A 41 -1.50 -5.69 7.27
N ARG A 42 -0.24 -5.44 6.93
CA ARG A 42 0.80 -4.96 7.84
C ARG A 42 0.85 -3.46 7.93
N ALA A 43 0.85 -2.79 6.79
CA ALA A 43 0.97 -1.34 6.71
C ALA A 43 0.32 -0.80 5.44
N VAL A 44 0.07 0.50 5.43
CA VAL A 44 -0.32 1.26 4.23
C VAL A 44 0.59 2.47 4.11
N LYS A 45 1.12 2.69 2.91
CA LYS A 45 1.84 3.90 2.55
C LYS A 45 0.91 4.78 1.71
N TRP A 46 0.83 6.06 2.07
CA TRP A 46 0.20 7.10 1.27
C TRP A 46 1.15 8.30 1.19
N ARG A 47 1.63 8.62 0.00
CA ARG A 47 2.67 9.64 -0.22
C ARG A 47 3.89 9.40 0.69
N HIS A 48 4.19 10.31 1.60
CA HIS A 48 5.27 10.20 2.58
C HIS A 48 4.82 9.69 3.96
N TRP A 49 3.55 9.34 4.10
CA TRP A 49 3.01 8.77 5.33
C TRP A 49 2.99 7.25 5.25
N LYS A 50 3.35 6.59 6.33
CA LYS A 50 3.24 5.13 6.46
C LYS A 50 2.58 4.78 7.77
N MET A 51 1.48 4.04 7.70
CA MET A 51 0.68 3.60 8.83
C MET A 51 0.80 2.10 8.99
N HIS A 52 1.23 1.67 10.19
CA HIS A 52 1.35 0.26 10.55
C HIS A 52 0.18 -0.18 11.42
N PHE A 53 -0.36 -1.36 11.12
CA PHE A 53 -1.37 -2.05 11.90
C PHE A 53 -0.78 -3.23 12.66
N ILE A 54 0.30 -3.79 12.15
CA ILE A 54 1.08 -4.85 12.77
C ILE A 54 2.53 -4.39 12.77
N TRP A 55 3.16 -4.48 13.94
CA TRP A 55 4.53 -4.04 14.18
C TRP A 55 5.44 -5.23 14.44
N GLU A 56 6.56 -5.29 13.75
CA GLU A 56 7.57 -6.32 13.91
C GLU A 56 8.93 -5.66 13.71
N VAL A 57 9.70 -5.54 14.79
CA VAL A 57 10.98 -4.80 14.79
C VAL A 57 12.13 -5.72 14.42
N GLU A 58 12.13 -6.94 14.96
CA GLU A 58 13.17 -7.92 14.75
C GLU A 58 12.59 -9.25 14.26
N CYS A 59 13.37 -9.98 13.47
CA CYS A 59 12.94 -11.26 12.89
C CYS A 59 12.50 -12.30 13.94
N ASN A 60 12.95 -12.15 15.20
CA ASN A 60 12.68 -13.08 16.28
C ASN A 60 11.53 -12.66 17.20
N ASP A 61 11.06 -11.41 17.10
CA ASP A 61 10.02 -10.88 18.01
C ASP A 61 8.60 -11.32 17.65
N GLY A 62 8.40 -11.77 16.44
CA GLY A 62 7.08 -12.09 15.91
C GLY A 62 6.17 -10.84 15.72
N PRO A 63 5.08 -10.98 14.99
CA PRO A 63 4.19 -9.88 14.66
C PRO A 63 3.34 -9.47 15.87
N LYS A 64 3.38 -8.18 16.21
CA LYS A 64 2.54 -7.56 17.24
C LYS A 64 1.39 -6.81 16.59
N HIS A 65 0.16 -7.28 16.79
CA HIS A 65 -1.04 -6.56 16.39
C HIS A 65 -1.22 -5.31 17.27
N LEU A 66 -1.35 -4.15 16.64
CA LEU A 66 -1.48 -2.88 17.34
C LEU A 66 -2.95 -2.58 17.63
N GLU A 67 -3.28 -2.24 18.88
CA GLU A 67 -4.62 -1.75 19.25
C GLU A 67 -4.90 -0.39 18.59
N ALA A 68 -3.88 0.46 18.51
CA ALA A 68 -3.90 1.71 17.76
C ALA A 68 -2.75 1.71 16.74
N PRO A 69 -2.98 2.06 15.48
CA PRO A 69 -1.95 2.04 14.45
C PRO A 69 -0.84 3.05 14.74
N TYR A 70 0.38 2.74 14.33
CA TYR A 70 1.49 3.68 14.33
C TYR A 70 1.55 4.42 13.00
N LEU A 71 1.86 5.71 13.03
CA LEU A 71 1.99 6.57 11.86
C LEU A 71 3.35 7.25 11.85
N PHE A 72 4.02 7.18 10.70
CA PHE A 72 5.34 7.77 10.49
C PHE A 72 5.35 8.69 9.27
N ASN A 73 6.13 9.78 9.36
CA ASN A 73 6.42 10.66 8.25
C ASN A 73 7.80 10.30 7.68
N LEU A 74 7.83 9.63 6.54
CA LEU A 74 9.06 9.08 5.95
C LEU A 74 10.04 10.15 5.42
N ILE A 75 9.63 11.42 5.31
CA ILE A 75 10.55 12.51 4.96
C ILE A 75 11.37 12.92 6.19
N SER A 76 10.73 13.16 7.32
CA SER A 76 11.40 13.61 8.55
C SER A 76 11.93 12.45 9.38
N ASP A 77 11.35 11.26 9.22
CA ASP A 77 11.69 10.06 10.00
C ASP A 77 11.70 8.82 9.10
N PRO A 78 12.70 8.68 8.21
CA PRO A 78 12.80 7.52 7.31
C PRO A 78 13.10 6.20 8.02
N LYS A 79 13.51 6.23 9.30
CA LYS A 79 13.75 5.06 10.13
C LYS A 79 12.54 4.63 10.95
N GLU A 80 11.43 5.35 10.85
CA GLU A 80 10.18 5.01 11.52
C GLU A 80 10.34 4.91 13.06
N MET A 81 11.06 5.87 13.67
CA MET A 81 11.39 5.86 15.11
C MET A 81 10.37 6.61 15.96
N THR A 82 9.61 7.56 15.36
CA THR A 82 8.71 8.44 16.10
C THR A 82 7.28 8.34 15.58
N ASN A 83 6.43 7.66 16.36
CA ASN A 83 5.00 7.59 16.05
C ASN A 83 4.34 8.97 16.20
N VAL A 84 3.79 9.49 15.11
CA VAL A 84 3.12 10.80 15.04
C VAL A 84 1.61 10.71 14.89
N MET A 85 1.01 9.55 15.17
CA MET A 85 -0.42 9.29 14.99
C MET A 85 -1.29 10.34 15.65
N MET A 86 -0.95 10.76 16.88
CA MET A 86 -1.72 11.78 17.63
C MET A 86 -1.64 13.17 16.99
N LYS A 87 -0.54 13.49 16.31
CA LYS A 87 -0.32 14.80 15.67
C LYS A 87 -0.90 14.89 14.27
N ALA A 88 -1.01 13.77 13.57
CA ALA A 88 -1.44 13.69 12.17
C ALA A 88 -2.59 12.69 11.97
N ASN A 89 -3.51 12.60 12.92
CA ASN A 89 -4.63 11.65 12.91
C ASN A 89 -5.53 11.77 11.66
N TRP A 90 -5.56 12.92 11.00
CA TRP A 90 -6.31 13.14 9.75
C TRP A 90 -5.88 12.19 8.61
N VAL A 91 -4.61 11.72 8.61
CA VAL A 91 -4.11 10.76 7.63
C VAL A 91 -4.86 9.43 7.72
N ARG A 92 -5.32 9.06 8.91
CA ARG A 92 -6.07 7.83 9.15
C ARG A 92 -7.27 7.67 8.23
N ASN A 93 -8.04 8.73 8.03
CA ASN A 93 -9.24 8.66 7.19
C ASN A 93 -8.90 8.35 5.73
N ILE A 94 -7.82 8.93 5.23
CA ILE A 94 -7.33 8.67 3.87
C ILE A 94 -6.87 7.21 3.73
N VAL A 95 -6.07 6.74 4.67
CA VAL A 95 -5.58 5.36 4.69
C VAL A 95 -6.73 4.35 4.80
N MET A 96 -7.73 4.63 5.64
CA MET A 96 -8.92 3.76 5.76
C MET A 96 -9.75 3.74 4.47
N GLY A 97 -9.83 4.86 3.75
CA GLY A 97 -10.44 4.92 2.41
C GLY A 97 -9.71 3.98 1.44
N MET A 98 -8.39 4.08 1.33
CA MET A 98 -7.59 3.20 0.48
C MET A 98 -7.78 1.72 0.81
N ILE A 99 -7.85 1.36 2.10
CA ILE A 99 -8.10 -0.02 2.53
C ILE A 99 -9.51 -0.47 2.11
N HIS A 100 -10.49 0.41 2.23
CA HIS A 100 -11.88 0.11 1.85
C HIS A 100 -11.97 -0.16 0.34
N GLU A 101 -11.43 0.73 -0.49
CA GLU A 101 -11.40 0.60 -1.94
C GLU A 101 -10.70 -0.69 -2.38
N PHE A 102 -9.54 -0.99 -1.79
CA PHE A 102 -8.82 -2.22 -2.09
C PHE A 102 -9.63 -3.49 -1.70
N ARG A 103 -10.25 -3.48 -0.53
CA ARG A 103 -11.10 -4.61 -0.10
C ARG A 103 -12.35 -4.78 -0.97
N GLN A 104 -12.90 -3.68 -1.48
CA GLN A 104 -13.99 -3.73 -2.43
C GLN A 104 -13.53 -4.34 -3.75
N SER A 105 -12.40 -3.90 -4.29
CA SER A 105 -11.81 -4.47 -5.50
C SER A 105 -11.57 -5.99 -5.37
N LEU A 106 -11.07 -6.47 -4.22
CA LEU A 106 -10.91 -7.90 -3.96
C LEU A 106 -12.22 -8.69 -3.89
N ARG A 107 -13.33 -8.06 -3.48
CA ARG A 107 -14.64 -8.71 -3.48
C ARG A 107 -15.22 -8.82 -4.88
N GLU A 108 -15.03 -7.78 -5.69
CA GLU A 108 -15.48 -7.73 -7.07
C GLU A 108 -14.65 -8.64 -7.99
N ASN A 109 -13.34 -8.76 -7.67
CA ASN A 109 -12.36 -9.55 -8.41
C ASN A 109 -11.56 -10.41 -7.43
N PRO A 110 -12.10 -11.53 -6.98
CA PRO A 110 -11.41 -12.40 -6.03
C PRO A 110 -10.15 -13.01 -6.68
N PRO A 111 -9.06 -13.18 -5.91
CA PRO A 111 -7.85 -13.78 -6.43
C PRO A 111 -8.08 -15.23 -6.84
N THR A 112 -7.40 -15.66 -7.88
CA THR A 112 -7.43 -17.06 -8.32
C THR A 112 -6.93 -17.98 -7.21
N PRO A 113 -7.65 -19.07 -6.87
CA PRO A 113 -7.20 -20.00 -5.86
C PRO A 113 -5.82 -20.60 -6.20
N PRO A 114 -4.94 -20.81 -5.20
CA PRO A 114 -3.64 -21.43 -5.44
C PRO A 114 -3.77 -22.78 -6.17
N GLY A 115 -2.94 -23.00 -7.19
CA GLY A 115 -2.95 -24.23 -7.97
C GLY A 115 -3.95 -24.29 -9.14
N THR A 116 -4.70 -23.22 -9.37
CA THR A 116 -5.53 -23.08 -10.58
C THR A 116 -4.63 -22.58 -11.72
N ALA A 117 -4.71 -23.23 -12.89
CA ALA A 117 -4.01 -22.74 -14.07
C ALA A 117 -4.54 -21.37 -14.46
N ASP A 118 -3.65 -20.48 -14.90
CA ASP A 118 -4.03 -19.19 -15.46
C ASP A 118 -4.81 -19.44 -16.76
N PRO A 119 -5.96 -18.78 -17.00
CA PRO A 119 -6.76 -18.97 -18.19
C PRO A 119 -6.05 -18.56 -19.48
#